data_7abe4a51c40f1b7b4d7224fd0c3a6365
#
_entry.id   7abe4a51c40f1b7b4d7224fd0c3a6365
#
_cell.length_a   1.000
_cell.length_b   1.000
_cell.length_c   1.000
_cell.angle_alpha   90.00
_cell.angle_beta   90.00
_cell.angle_gamma   90.00
#
_symmetry.space_group_name_H-M   'P 1'
#
loop_
_entity.id
_entity.type
_entity.pdbx_description
1 polymer ?
#
loop_
_entity_poly.entity_id
_entity_poly.type
_entity_poly.pdbx_seq_one_letter_code
_entity_poly.pdbx_strand_id
1 'polypeptide(L)'
;MKKALFLFLFPLISVFTFAQSPVKIACVGNSITQGPGRDNPDSYPGQLQAMLGDAYQVTNFGVSGRTLLRKGDFPYWNEPQFQQVKDFGADILVIMLGTNDSKPQNWAHKTEFRQDYLDMIAEFKKTMPADGKVYVVIPVPVTKDAFGITAAVMDNELRLMLMDIADETNSELIDLYTPLMTRSDLFADGVHPNKEGLGIMAKNIARAIRL
;
A
#
# COMPACT_ATOMS: atom_id res chain seq x y z
N MET A 1 -43.52 58.45 30.88
CA MET A 1 -43.52 57.12 30.22
C MET A 1 -42.06 56.69 30.04
N LYS A 2 -41.56 55.77 30.87
CA LYS A 2 -40.15 55.28 30.82
C LYS A 2 -40.12 54.07 29.85
N LYS A 3 -39.40 54.18 28.72
CA LYS A 3 -39.14 53.07 27.78
C LYS A 3 -38.03 52.19 28.33
N ALA A 4 -38.36 50.97 28.70
CA ALA A 4 -37.38 49.96 29.08
C ALA A 4 -36.76 49.36 27.80
N LEU A 5 -35.43 49.49 27.65
CA LEU A 5 -34.63 48.89 26.59
C LEU A 5 -34.22 47.47 27.03
N PHE A 6 -34.82 46.44 26.45
CA PHE A 6 -34.40 45.06 26.66
C PHE A 6 -33.21 44.74 25.74
N LEU A 7 -32.01 44.61 26.35
CA LEU A 7 -30.81 44.11 25.64
C LEU A 7 -30.89 42.58 25.65
N PHE A 8 -31.13 42.00 24.47
CA PHE A 8 -30.98 40.54 24.27
C PHE A 8 -29.49 40.22 24.14
N LEU A 9 -28.93 39.64 25.18
CA LEU A 9 -27.58 39.02 25.13
C LEU A 9 -27.69 37.65 24.44
N PHE A 10 -27.26 37.53 23.19
CA PHE A 10 -27.09 36.24 22.55
C PHE A 10 -25.78 35.59 23.02
N PRO A 11 -25.81 34.38 23.62
CA PRO A 11 -24.59 33.70 23.98
C PRO A 11 -23.88 33.24 22.70
N LEU A 12 -22.64 33.67 22.53
CA LEU A 12 -21.74 33.20 21.46
C LEU A 12 -21.30 31.78 21.81
N ILE A 13 -21.96 30.77 21.27
CA ILE A 13 -21.53 29.37 21.38
C ILE A 13 -20.34 29.16 20.46
N SER A 14 -19.14 29.18 21.01
CA SER A 14 -17.93 28.78 20.29
C SER A 14 -17.96 27.27 20.08
N VAL A 15 -18.27 26.84 18.87
CA VAL A 15 -18.15 25.43 18.46
C VAL A 15 -16.67 25.14 18.24
N PHE A 16 -16.02 24.50 19.20
CA PHE A 16 -14.69 23.94 19.02
C PHE A 16 -14.81 22.71 18.13
N THR A 17 -14.52 22.86 16.83
CA THR A 17 -14.29 21.73 15.95
C THR A 17 -12.91 21.15 16.27
N PHE A 18 -12.86 20.03 16.96
CA PHE A 18 -11.63 19.23 17.04
C PHE A 18 -11.35 18.70 15.64
N ALA A 19 -10.25 19.14 15.03
CA ALA A 19 -9.78 18.53 13.79
C ALA A 19 -9.43 17.07 14.10
N GLN A 20 -10.14 16.15 13.48
CA GLN A 20 -9.83 14.72 13.59
C GLN A 20 -8.44 14.48 12.97
N SER A 21 -7.60 13.71 13.67
CA SER A 21 -6.30 13.32 13.10
C SER A 21 -6.52 12.55 11.79
N PRO A 22 -5.67 12.78 10.78
CA PRO A 22 -5.82 12.09 9.50
C PRO A 22 -5.64 10.57 9.67
N VAL A 23 -6.40 9.80 8.90
CA VAL A 23 -6.26 8.34 8.79
C VAL A 23 -4.90 8.01 8.17
N LYS A 24 -4.06 7.26 8.87
CA LYS A 24 -2.70 6.91 8.45
C LYS A 24 -2.69 5.69 7.54
N ILE A 25 -2.16 5.85 6.33
CA ILE A 25 -2.01 4.77 5.35
C ILE A 25 -0.54 4.49 5.12
N ALA A 26 -0.08 3.27 5.43
CA ALA A 26 1.26 2.81 5.11
C ALA A 26 1.26 2.00 3.81
N CYS A 27 2.01 2.47 2.80
CA CYS A 27 2.22 1.75 1.55
C CYS A 27 3.56 1.00 1.60
N VAL A 28 3.50 -0.30 1.88
CA VAL A 28 4.66 -1.21 1.96
C VAL A 28 4.87 -1.89 0.61
N GLY A 29 6.12 -1.97 0.14
CA GLY A 29 6.43 -2.64 -1.12
C GLY A 29 7.85 -2.47 -1.58
N ASN A 30 8.06 -2.78 -2.85
CA ASN A 30 9.36 -2.73 -3.54
C ASN A 30 9.55 -1.46 -4.39
N SER A 31 10.28 -1.58 -5.53
CA SER A 31 10.52 -0.47 -6.47
C SER A 31 9.24 0.12 -7.06
N ILE A 32 8.21 -0.70 -7.28
CA ILE A 32 6.93 -0.24 -7.82
C ILE A 32 6.22 0.68 -6.81
N THR A 33 6.32 0.37 -5.51
CA THR A 33 5.79 1.24 -4.44
C THR A 33 6.67 2.48 -4.24
N GLN A 34 8.01 2.31 -4.22
CA GLN A 34 8.94 3.43 -4.13
C GLN A 34 8.71 4.44 -5.27
N GLY A 35 8.42 3.92 -6.48
CA GLY A 35 8.24 4.74 -7.67
C GLY A 35 9.49 5.53 -8.04
N PRO A 36 9.36 6.72 -8.64
CA PRO A 36 10.48 7.61 -8.95
C PRO A 36 11.24 8.13 -7.71
N GLY A 37 10.66 7.91 -6.54
CA GLY A 37 11.18 8.32 -5.23
C GLY A 37 10.03 8.31 -4.21
N ARG A 38 10.34 8.04 -2.93
CA ARG A 38 9.31 7.95 -1.89
C ARG A 38 8.52 9.25 -1.72
N ASP A 39 9.18 10.39 -1.82
CA ASP A 39 8.56 11.71 -1.68
C ASP A 39 8.09 12.29 -3.03
N ASN A 40 8.22 11.53 -4.12
CA ASN A 40 7.84 12.00 -5.44
C ASN A 40 6.32 11.93 -5.61
N PRO A 41 5.64 13.04 -5.98
CA PRO A 41 4.19 13.07 -6.15
C PRO A 41 3.69 12.17 -7.30
N ASP A 42 4.57 11.74 -8.20
CA ASP A 42 4.25 10.83 -9.29
C ASP A 42 4.29 9.35 -8.88
N SER A 43 4.81 9.00 -7.68
CA SER A 43 4.67 7.65 -7.12
C SER A 43 3.18 7.35 -6.87
N TYR A 44 2.78 6.05 -6.89
CA TYR A 44 1.36 5.75 -6.60
C TYR A 44 0.93 6.21 -5.19
N PRO A 45 1.76 6.12 -4.13
CA PRO A 45 1.38 6.67 -2.83
C PRO A 45 1.21 8.20 -2.85
N GLY A 46 2.06 8.92 -3.60
CA GLY A 46 1.93 10.37 -3.79
C GLY A 46 0.64 10.74 -4.52
N GLN A 47 0.32 10.03 -5.60
CA GLN A 47 -0.95 10.22 -6.31
C GLN A 47 -2.16 9.82 -5.47
N LEU A 48 -2.04 8.76 -4.65
CA LEU A 48 -3.07 8.34 -3.70
C LEU A 48 -3.34 9.42 -2.65
N GLN A 49 -2.29 10.03 -2.09
CA GLN A 49 -2.41 11.17 -1.17
C GLN A 49 -3.20 12.33 -1.81
N ALA A 50 -2.85 12.68 -3.04
CA ALA A 50 -3.55 13.75 -3.77
C ALA A 50 -5.04 13.43 -4.01
N MET A 51 -5.39 12.17 -4.24
CA MET A 51 -6.78 11.73 -4.46
C MET A 51 -7.60 11.68 -3.16
N LEU A 52 -6.97 11.31 -2.04
CA LEU A 52 -7.66 11.14 -0.75
C LEU A 52 -7.79 12.47 0.02
N GLY A 53 -6.87 13.41 -0.18
CA GLY A 53 -6.86 14.72 0.49
C GLY A 53 -6.40 14.65 1.94
N ASP A 54 -6.62 15.74 2.68
CA ASP A 54 -6.06 15.98 4.02
C ASP A 54 -6.70 15.12 5.14
N ALA A 55 -7.81 14.46 4.85
CA ALA A 55 -8.40 13.49 5.79
C ALA A 55 -7.55 12.22 5.94
N TYR A 56 -6.54 12.04 5.08
CA TYR A 56 -5.64 10.90 5.07
C TYR A 56 -4.18 11.35 5.07
N GLN A 57 -3.31 10.55 5.69
CA GLN A 57 -1.87 10.67 5.64
C GLN A 57 -1.29 9.42 4.99
N VAL A 58 -0.95 9.51 3.70
CA VAL A 58 -0.35 8.39 2.94
C VAL A 58 1.17 8.47 3.01
N THR A 59 1.81 7.40 3.50
CA THR A 59 3.28 7.33 3.59
C THR A 59 3.82 6.19 2.75
N ASN A 60 4.83 6.51 1.95
CA ASN A 60 5.50 5.56 1.06
C ASN A 60 6.68 4.89 1.78
N PHE A 61 6.54 3.61 2.08
CA PHE A 61 7.58 2.76 2.67
C PHE A 61 8.19 1.78 1.65
N GLY A 62 8.05 2.06 0.36
CA GLY A 62 8.64 1.27 -0.71
C GLY A 62 10.17 1.28 -0.69
N VAL A 63 10.79 0.12 -0.95
CA VAL A 63 12.24 -0.04 -1.08
C VAL A 63 12.55 -0.89 -2.30
N SER A 64 13.27 -0.32 -3.26
CA SER A 64 13.59 -0.96 -4.54
C SER A 64 14.31 -2.30 -4.35
N GLY A 65 13.92 -3.31 -5.11
CA GLY A 65 14.58 -4.63 -5.15
C GLY A 65 14.19 -5.58 -4.02
N ARG A 66 13.37 -5.17 -3.05
CA ARG A 66 13.11 -5.97 -1.84
C ARG A 66 12.13 -7.11 -2.08
N THR A 67 12.40 -8.22 -1.40
CA THR A 67 11.58 -9.43 -1.36
C THR A 67 10.73 -9.49 -0.10
N LEU A 68 9.62 -10.21 -0.18
CA LEU A 68 8.87 -10.63 1.00
C LEU A 68 9.60 -11.77 1.73
N LEU A 69 10.09 -12.75 0.95
CA LEU A 69 10.83 -13.89 1.48
C LEU A 69 12.01 -13.43 2.35
N ARG A 70 12.10 -13.94 3.57
CA ARG A 70 13.25 -13.72 4.47
C ARG A 70 14.55 -14.32 3.90
N LYS A 71 14.43 -15.40 3.11
CA LYS A 71 15.56 -16.03 2.41
C LYS A 71 15.79 -15.48 1.00
N GLY A 72 15.08 -14.43 0.60
CA GLY A 72 15.34 -13.74 -0.66
C GLY A 72 16.67 -12.99 -0.66
N ASP A 73 17.08 -12.54 -1.84
CA ASP A 73 18.35 -11.82 -2.02
C ASP A 73 18.43 -10.50 -1.22
N PHE A 74 17.30 -9.79 -1.09
CA PHE A 74 17.21 -8.52 -0.35
C PHE A 74 15.89 -8.44 0.45
N PRO A 75 15.79 -9.09 1.63
CA PRO A 75 14.56 -9.14 2.40
C PRO A 75 14.12 -7.76 2.91
N TYR A 76 12.86 -7.39 2.72
CA TYR A 76 12.26 -6.17 3.26
C TYR A 76 12.35 -6.11 4.80
N TRP A 77 12.37 -7.25 5.44
CA TRP A 77 12.53 -7.44 6.89
C TRP A 77 13.77 -6.76 7.48
N ASN A 78 14.84 -6.66 6.67
CA ASN A 78 16.13 -6.11 7.09
C ASN A 78 16.24 -4.60 6.83
N GLU A 79 15.21 -3.99 6.24
CA GLU A 79 15.24 -2.57 5.91
C GLU A 79 14.78 -1.69 7.07
N PRO A 80 15.35 -0.49 7.23
CA PRO A 80 14.84 0.48 8.19
C PRO A 80 13.36 0.77 8.06
N GLN A 81 12.82 0.68 6.84
CA GLN A 81 11.40 0.89 6.54
C GLN A 81 10.50 -0.11 7.24
N PHE A 82 10.95 -1.35 7.49
CA PHE A 82 10.18 -2.32 8.26
C PHE A 82 9.87 -1.81 9.68
N GLN A 83 10.87 -1.23 10.36
CA GLN A 83 10.66 -0.63 11.68
C GLN A 83 9.86 0.70 11.57
N GLN A 84 10.14 1.51 10.56
CA GLN A 84 9.43 2.78 10.34
C GLN A 84 7.91 2.58 10.13
N VAL A 85 7.48 1.51 9.45
CA VAL A 85 6.05 1.14 9.32
C VAL A 85 5.45 0.86 10.69
N LYS A 86 6.16 0.13 11.55
CA LYS A 86 5.71 -0.17 12.93
C LYS A 86 5.60 1.10 13.76
N ASP A 87 6.60 1.99 13.70
CA ASP A 87 6.63 3.26 14.43
C ASP A 87 5.57 4.25 13.90
N PHE A 88 5.20 4.13 12.64
CA PHE A 88 4.16 4.96 12.03
C PHE A 88 2.77 4.69 12.63
N GLY A 89 2.48 3.44 13.02
CA GLY A 89 1.20 3.06 13.62
C GLY A 89 0.05 3.33 12.65
N ALA A 90 0.07 2.64 11.51
CA ALA A 90 -0.91 2.83 10.44
C ALA A 90 -2.31 2.37 10.84
N ASP A 91 -3.34 3.14 10.47
CA ASP A 91 -4.74 2.69 10.52
C ASP A 91 -5.05 1.75 9.34
N ILE A 92 -4.37 1.98 8.22
CA ILE A 92 -4.51 1.18 6.99
C ILE A 92 -3.13 0.78 6.51
N LEU A 93 -2.94 -0.52 6.28
CA LEU A 93 -1.72 -1.11 5.75
C LEU A 93 -1.97 -1.68 4.36
N VAL A 94 -1.23 -1.21 3.36
CA VAL A 94 -1.28 -1.69 1.97
C VAL A 94 0.04 -2.38 1.67
N ILE A 95 0.04 -3.72 1.51
CA ILE A 95 1.26 -4.51 1.27
C ILE A 95 1.29 -5.00 -0.18
N MET A 96 2.29 -4.57 -0.95
CA MET A 96 2.55 -5.00 -2.32
C MET A 96 4.00 -5.48 -2.47
N LEU A 97 4.28 -6.67 -1.98
CA LEU A 97 5.53 -7.41 -2.12
C LEU A 97 5.30 -8.70 -2.94
N GLY A 98 6.36 -9.35 -3.37
CA GLY A 98 6.31 -10.60 -4.13
C GLY A 98 6.94 -10.49 -5.52
N THR A 99 6.96 -9.31 -6.15
CA THR A 99 7.50 -9.14 -7.50
C THR A 99 8.97 -9.57 -7.60
N ASN A 100 9.82 -9.18 -6.65
CA ASN A 100 11.23 -9.60 -6.64
C ASN A 100 11.42 -11.05 -6.18
N ASP A 101 10.43 -11.58 -5.48
CA ASP A 101 10.40 -12.98 -5.05
C ASP A 101 10.28 -13.93 -6.24
N SER A 102 9.69 -13.48 -7.37
CA SER A 102 9.54 -14.27 -8.60
C SER A 102 10.86 -14.57 -9.31
N LYS A 103 11.98 -13.95 -8.90
CA LYS A 103 13.31 -14.28 -9.43
C LYS A 103 13.65 -15.74 -9.08
N PRO A 104 14.24 -16.55 -10.01
CA PRO A 104 14.47 -17.97 -9.78
C PRO A 104 15.19 -18.31 -8.49
N GLN A 105 16.22 -17.53 -8.12
CA GLN A 105 16.98 -17.76 -6.88
C GLN A 105 16.14 -17.53 -5.61
N ASN A 106 15.19 -16.59 -5.65
CA ASN A 106 14.30 -16.30 -4.54
C ASN A 106 13.14 -17.30 -4.50
N TRP A 107 12.55 -17.60 -5.69
CA TRP A 107 11.42 -18.52 -5.80
C TRP A 107 11.76 -19.97 -5.49
N ALA A 108 13.05 -20.31 -5.45
CA ALA A 108 13.53 -21.58 -4.90
C ALA A 108 13.08 -21.79 -3.43
N HIS A 109 12.76 -20.72 -2.70
CA HIS A 109 12.25 -20.73 -1.33
C HIS A 109 10.74 -20.52 -1.24
N LYS A 110 9.99 -20.68 -2.32
CA LYS A 110 8.54 -20.39 -2.41
C LYS A 110 7.67 -21.05 -1.34
N THR A 111 8.10 -22.19 -0.81
CA THR A 111 7.37 -22.90 0.26
C THR A 111 7.29 -22.10 1.55
N GLU A 112 8.17 -21.11 1.75
CA GLU A 112 8.20 -20.23 2.92
C GLU A 112 7.42 -18.93 2.68
N PHE A 113 7.10 -18.60 1.42
CA PHE A 113 6.49 -17.31 1.05
C PHE A 113 5.19 -17.03 1.83
N ARG A 114 4.31 -18.03 1.89
CA ARG A 114 3.04 -17.89 2.62
C ARG A 114 3.29 -17.58 4.10
N GLN A 115 4.14 -18.36 4.78
CA GLN A 115 4.41 -18.15 6.21
C GLN A 115 5.08 -16.80 6.46
N ASP A 116 6.04 -16.42 5.64
CA ASP A 116 6.71 -15.11 5.75
C ASP A 116 5.71 -13.95 5.57
N TYR A 117 4.70 -14.12 4.69
CA TYR A 117 3.67 -13.09 4.50
C TYR A 117 2.75 -12.99 5.73
N LEU A 118 2.29 -14.13 6.25
CA LEU A 118 1.48 -14.20 7.48
C LEU A 118 2.21 -13.53 8.66
N ASP A 119 3.48 -13.84 8.81
CA ASP A 119 4.34 -13.26 9.86
C ASP A 119 4.48 -11.75 9.69
N MET A 120 4.65 -11.26 8.45
CA MET A 120 4.77 -9.81 8.18
C MET A 120 3.48 -9.08 8.57
N ILE A 121 2.33 -9.60 8.19
CA ILE A 121 1.04 -9.05 8.60
C ILE A 121 0.93 -9.05 10.13
N ALA A 122 1.26 -10.16 10.78
CA ALA A 122 1.21 -10.28 12.23
C ALA A 122 2.11 -9.28 12.95
N GLU A 123 3.34 -9.06 12.43
CA GLU A 123 4.27 -8.08 12.99
C GLU A 123 3.76 -6.64 12.88
N PHE A 124 3.18 -6.27 11.74
CA PHE A 124 2.63 -4.92 11.57
C PHE A 124 1.35 -4.70 12.38
N LYS A 125 0.48 -5.72 12.46
CA LYS A 125 -0.73 -5.65 13.30
C LYS A 125 -0.46 -5.37 14.77
N LYS A 126 0.73 -5.70 15.31
CA LYS A 126 1.10 -5.40 16.70
C LYS A 126 1.13 -3.90 17.03
N THR A 127 1.30 -3.06 16.03
CA THR A 127 1.43 -1.60 16.18
C THR A 127 0.28 -0.82 15.53
N MET A 128 -0.65 -1.53 14.89
CA MET A 128 -1.87 -0.95 14.34
C MET A 128 -2.97 -0.86 15.43
N PRO A 129 -3.95 0.05 15.29
CA PRO A 129 -5.15 0.03 16.12
C PRO A 129 -5.95 -1.27 15.90
N ALA A 130 -6.78 -1.64 16.88
CA ALA A 130 -7.53 -2.91 16.86
C ALA A 130 -8.50 -3.04 15.67
N ASP A 131 -8.99 -1.92 15.15
CA ASP A 131 -9.86 -1.81 13.96
C ASP A 131 -9.09 -1.49 12.68
N GLY A 132 -7.75 -1.50 12.75
CA GLY A 132 -6.87 -1.25 11.60
C GLY A 132 -7.07 -2.27 10.49
N LYS A 133 -7.10 -1.78 9.24
CA LYS A 133 -7.34 -2.60 8.05
C LYS A 133 -6.04 -2.97 7.34
N VAL A 134 -5.95 -4.22 6.90
CA VAL A 134 -4.83 -4.71 6.07
C VAL A 134 -5.35 -5.03 4.67
N TYR A 135 -4.64 -4.53 3.67
CA TYR A 135 -4.86 -4.82 2.26
C TYR A 135 -3.68 -5.61 1.71
N VAL A 136 -3.93 -6.84 1.31
CA VAL A 136 -3.01 -7.65 0.50
C VAL A 136 -3.21 -7.25 -0.95
N VAL A 137 -2.13 -6.89 -1.64
CA VAL A 137 -2.22 -6.40 -3.02
C VAL A 137 -1.64 -7.42 -3.99
N ILE A 138 -2.44 -7.84 -4.97
CA ILE A 138 -1.94 -8.54 -6.16
C ILE A 138 -1.17 -7.49 -6.99
N PRO A 139 0.16 -7.67 -7.19
CA PRO A 139 0.97 -6.70 -7.92
C PRO A 139 0.54 -6.56 -9.39
N VAL A 140 1.00 -5.48 -10.00
CA VAL A 140 0.83 -5.23 -11.44
C VAL A 140 1.47 -6.36 -12.28
N PRO A 141 1.01 -6.59 -13.53
CA PRO A 141 1.57 -7.60 -14.40
C PRO A 141 3.04 -7.31 -14.73
N VAL A 142 3.80 -8.39 -14.94
CA VAL A 142 5.10 -8.34 -15.61
C VAL A 142 4.84 -8.56 -17.09
N THR A 143 4.97 -7.53 -17.89
CA THR A 143 4.62 -7.56 -19.33
C THR A 143 5.75 -8.15 -20.19
N LYS A 144 6.96 -8.19 -19.63
CA LYS A 144 8.17 -8.79 -20.19
C LYS A 144 9.13 -9.09 -19.05
N ASP A 145 9.74 -10.28 -19.07
CA ASP A 145 10.78 -10.66 -18.10
C ASP A 145 11.95 -9.68 -18.14
N ALA A 146 12.27 -9.12 -16.98
CA ALA A 146 13.38 -8.19 -16.82
C ALA A 146 13.91 -8.22 -15.38
N PHE A 147 15.16 -7.84 -15.17
CA PHE A 147 15.81 -7.80 -13.85
C PHE A 147 15.79 -9.15 -13.10
N GLY A 148 15.64 -10.25 -13.82
CA GLY A 148 15.44 -11.60 -13.27
C GLY A 148 14.02 -11.88 -12.78
N ILE A 149 13.13 -10.91 -12.83
CA ILE A 149 11.70 -11.05 -12.48
C ILE A 149 11.00 -11.83 -13.61
N THR A 150 10.16 -12.81 -13.26
CA THR A 150 9.52 -13.71 -14.21
C THR A 150 8.01 -13.56 -14.22
N ALA A 151 7.43 -13.29 -15.39
CA ALA A 151 5.98 -13.20 -15.59
C ALA A 151 5.28 -14.52 -15.23
N ALA A 152 5.88 -15.66 -15.59
CA ALA A 152 5.27 -16.96 -15.35
C ALA A 152 5.00 -17.25 -13.87
N VAL A 153 5.90 -16.87 -12.95
CA VAL A 153 5.68 -17.02 -11.51
C VAL A 153 4.57 -16.08 -11.03
N MET A 154 4.58 -14.82 -11.51
CA MET A 154 3.55 -13.85 -11.15
C MET A 154 2.16 -14.32 -11.56
N ASP A 155 2.02 -14.83 -12.79
CA ASP A 155 0.74 -15.18 -13.39
C ASP A 155 0.16 -16.49 -12.85
N ASN A 156 1.01 -17.49 -12.62
CA ASN A 156 0.56 -18.87 -12.39
C ASN A 156 0.62 -19.27 -10.89
N GLU A 157 1.45 -18.62 -10.07
CA GLU A 157 1.67 -19.04 -8.70
C GLU A 157 1.39 -17.91 -7.69
N LEU A 158 2.08 -16.77 -7.81
CA LEU A 158 2.07 -15.72 -6.80
C LEU A 158 0.68 -15.11 -6.57
N ARG A 159 -0.06 -14.85 -7.65
CA ARG A 159 -1.40 -14.28 -7.55
C ARG A 159 -2.35 -15.15 -6.74
N LEU A 160 -2.34 -16.46 -6.98
CA LEU A 160 -3.17 -17.42 -6.24
C LEU A 160 -2.77 -17.45 -4.75
N MET A 161 -1.46 -17.50 -4.47
CA MET A 161 -0.99 -17.47 -3.08
C MET A 161 -1.40 -16.20 -2.34
N LEU A 162 -1.40 -15.03 -2.99
CA LEU A 162 -1.84 -13.78 -2.38
C LEU A 162 -3.34 -13.76 -2.11
N MET A 163 -4.16 -14.37 -2.97
CA MET A 163 -5.60 -14.53 -2.72
C MET A 163 -5.84 -15.42 -1.49
N ASP A 164 -5.17 -16.56 -1.41
CA ASP A 164 -5.27 -17.47 -0.25
C ASP A 164 -4.80 -16.81 1.06
N ILE A 165 -3.72 -16.01 1.01
CA ILE A 165 -3.20 -15.26 2.16
C ILE A 165 -4.21 -14.19 2.62
N ALA A 166 -4.82 -13.47 1.69
CA ALA A 166 -5.82 -12.47 2.05
C ALA A 166 -7.02 -13.10 2.77
N ASP A 167 -7.53 -14.22 2.25
CA ASP A 167 -8.64 -14.97 2.85
C ASP A 167 -8.26 -15.47 4.26
N GLU A 168 -7.11 -16.12 4.40
CA GLU A 168 -6.65 -16.67 5.67
C GLU A 168 -6.43 -15.63 6.76
N THR A 169 -5.93 -14.45 6.39
CA THR A 169 -5.67 -13.36 7.34
C THR A 169 -6.86 -12.45 7.58
N ASN A 170 -8.00 -12.74 6.92
CA ASN A 170 -9.17 -11.87 6.87
C ASN A 170 -8.77 -10.44 6.50
N SER A 171 -7.88 -10.33 5.49
CA SER A 171 -7.43 -9.08 4.92
C SER A 171 -8.22 -8.76 3.65
N GLU A 172 -8.38 -7.48 3.36
CA GLU A 172 -8.96 -7.05 2.09
C GLU A 172 -7.98 -7.33 0.94
N LEU A 173 -8.50 -7.70 -0.23
CA LEU A 173 -7.69 -7.95 -1.43
C LEU A 173 -7.83 -6.79 -2.42
N ILE A 174 -6.70 -6.26 -2.89
CA ILE A 174 -6.67 -5.30 -4.01
C ILE A 174 -6.01 -5.95 -5.22
N ASP A 175 -6.74 -6.07 -6.31
CA ASP A 175 -6.19 -6.55 -7.59
C ASP A 175 -5.71 -5.37 -8.44
N LEU A 176 -4.40 -5.22 -8.56
CA LEU A 176 -3.76 -4.26 -9.48
C LEU A 176 -3.28 -4.91 -10.79
N TYR A 177 -3.38 -6.24 -10.89
CA TYR A 177 -3.01 -6.97 -12.08
C TYR A 177 -4.06 -6.77 -13.20
N THR A 178 -5.31 -7.09 -12.91
CA THR A 178 -6.39 -7.09 -13.91
C THR A 178 -6.57 -5.73 -14.62
N PRO A 179 -6.57 -4.56 -13.96
CA PRO A 179 -6.73 -3.28 -14.65
C PRO A 179 -5.56 -2.90 -15.55
N LEU A 180 -4.41 -3.59 -15.43
CA LEU A 180 -3.18 -3.28 -16.17
C LEU A 180 -2.72 -4.43 -17.11
N MET A 181 -3.36 -5.59 -17.08
CA MET A 181 -2.91 -6.79 -17.82
C MET A 181 -2.85 -6.61 -19.35
N THR A 182 -3.61 -5.68 -19.90
CA THR A 182 -3.62 -5.37 -21.35
C THR A 182 -2.89 -4.07 -21.70
N ARG A 183 -2.23 -3.45 -20.73
CA ARG A 183 -1.61 -2.13 -20.86
C ARG A 183 -0.08 -2.21 -20.82
N SER A 184 0.50 -3.08 -21.69
CA SER A 184 1.96 -3.19 -21.83
C SER A 184 2.63 -1.87 -22.27
N ASP A 185 1.88 -0.97 -22.90
CA ASP A 185 2.30 0.39 -23.26
C ASP A 185 2.74 1.23 -22.07
N LEU A 186 2.28 0.88 -20.86
CA LEU A 186 2.62 1.59 -19.62
C LEU A 186 3.91 1.07 -18.93
N PHE A 187 4.54 0.01 -19.48
CA PHE A 187 5.66 -0.70 -18.86
C PHE A 187 6.87 -0.72 -19.81
N ALA A 188 7.60 0.38 -19.90
CA ALA A 188 8.72 0.49 -20.85
C ALA A 188 9.82 -0.57 -20.64
N ASP A 189 10.06 -1.00 -19.41
CA ASP A 189 11.04 -2.04 -19.06
C ASP A 189 10.41 -3.42 -18.79
N GLY A 190 9.09 -3.52 -18.92
CA GLY A 190 8.34 -4.75 -18.69
C GLY A 190 7.87 -4.97 -17.25
N VAL A 191 8.37 -4.20 -16.28
CA VAL A 191 8.12 -4.40 -14.84
C VAL A 191 7.56 -3.15 -14.15
N HIS A 192 8.13 -1.98 -14.43
CA HIS A 192 7.78 -0.75 -13.72
C HIS A 192 6.77 0.09 -14.50
N PRO A 193 5.59 0.37 -13.91
CA PRO A 193 4.61 1.24 -14.54
C PRO A 193 5.15 2.68 -14.65
N ASN A 194 4.83 3.35 -15.75
CA ASN A 194 5.05 4.78 -15.88
C ASN A 194 4.06 5.58 -14.99
N LYS A 195 4.16 6.93 -15.01
CA LYS A 195 3.28 7.82 -14.21
C LYS A 195 1.79 7.52 -14.39
N GLU A 196 1.33 7.24 -15.62
CA GLU A 196 -0.07 6.91 -15.90
C GLU A 196 -0.45 5.58 -15.23
N GLY A 197 0.39 4.53 -15.37
CA GLY A 197 0.18 3.24 -14.74
C GLY A 197 0.15 3.34 -13.21
N LEU A 198 1.05 4.13 -12.60
CA LEU A 198 1.04 4.43 -11.17
C LEU A 198 -0.25 5.17 -10.74
N GLY A 199 -0.80 6.02 -11.60
CA GLY A 199 -2.09 6.69 -11.37
C GLY A 199 -3.28 5.73 -11.41
N ILE A 200 -3.27 4.73 -12.30
CA ILE A 200 -4.28 3.67 -12.32
C ILE A 200 -4.22 2.85 -11.04
N MET A 201 -3.03 2.52 -10.55
CA MET A 201 -2.85 1.84 -9.26
C MET A 201 -3.45 2.66 -8.11
N ALA A 202 -3.05 3.95 -7.99
CA ALA A 202 -3.54 4.86 -6.96
C ALA A 202 -5.08 4.95 -6.96
N LYS A 203 -5.71 5.04 -8.14
CA LYS A 203 -7.17 5.09 -8.29
C LYS A 203 -7.86 3.82 -7.79
N ASN A 204 -7.31 2.64 -8.10
CA ASN A 204 -7.88 1.37 -7.64
C ASN A 204 -7.73 1.21 -6.13
N ILE A 205 -6.58 1.57 -5.56
CA ILE A 205 -6.35 1.56 -4.11
C ILE A 205 -7.30 2.55 -3.42
N ALA A 206 -7.44 3.79 -3.93
CA ALA A 206 -8.35 4.79 -3.36
C ALA A 206 -9.81 4.30 -3.36
N ARG A 207 -10.23 3.56 -4.40
CA ARG A 207 -11.57 2.96 -4.46
C ARG A 207 -11.75 1.90 -3.39
N ALA A 208 -10.78 1.00 -3.22
CA ALA A 208 -10.85 -0.07 -2.22
C ALA A 208 -10.90 0.49 -0.77
N ILE A 209 -10.11 1.53 -0.48
CA ILE A 209 -10.04 2.13 0.87
C ILE A 209 -11.33 2.89 1.24
N ARG A 210 -12.04 3.45 0.27
CA ARG A 210 -13.25 4.25 0.50
C ARG A 210 -14.54 3.41 0.61
N LEU A 211 -14.48 2.12 0.30
CA LEU A 211 -15.59 1.18 0.43
C LEU A 211 -15.64 0.60 1.83
#